data_cb9b7b2b841fdb3c224c9dad3e9aaee3
#
_entry.id   cb9b7b2b841fdb3c224c9dad3e9aaee3
#
_cell.length_a   1.000
_cell.length_b   1.000
_cell.length_c   1.000
_cell.angle_alpha   90.00
_cell.angle_beta   90.00
_cell.angle_gamma   90.00
#
_symmetry.space_group_name_H-M   'P 1'
#
loop_
_entity.id
_entity.type
_entity.pdbx_description
1 polymer ?
#
loop_
_entity_poly.entity_id
_entity_poly.type
_entity_poly.pdbx_seq_one_letter_code
_entity_poly.pdbx_strand_id
1 'polypeptide(L)'
;MPLRFADEVQDDPFAQPNLVQRAVRTARNQPSAVLLFVQFLGILLFPFMAPTTFGRVAVSIFGAFVLLLALWTVRSTPALTWVSMLIGFPAVILEIWGAIDQDRTFAVVGGHLLLGIFYFYTAYALLAYMFEDHWVTKDEIFAVGATFTVIAWGFAYM
;
A
#
# COMPACT_ATOMS: atom_id res chain seq x y z
N MET A 1 -33.88 -45.37 7.72
CA MET A 1 -33.71 -44.55 6.53
C MET A 1 -33.72 -43.07 6.96
N PRO A 2 -32.59 -42.47 7.26
CA PRO A 2 -32.53 -41.07 7.73
C PRO A 2 -32.50 -40.14 6.55
N LEU A 3 -33.35 -39.11 6.64
CA LEU A 3 -33.56 -38.07 5.66
C LEU A 3 -32.30 -37.18 5.58
N ARG A 4 -31.62 -37.25 4.46
CA ARG A 4 -30.48 -36.39 4.09
C ARG A 4 -31.03 -35.10 3.48
N PHE A 5 -31.53 -34.20 4.33
CA PHE A 5 -31.91 -32.83 3.99
C PHE A 5 -31.04 -31.84 4.77
N ALA A 6 -29.78 -31.80 4.47
CA ALA A 6 -28.94 -30.71 4.87
C ALA A 6 -27.76 -30.67 3.91
N ASP A 7 -27.52 -29.50 3.33
CA ASP A 7 -26.37 -29.07 2.52
C ASP A 7 -26.51 -29.10 0.98
N GLU A 8 -27.67 -28.81 0.44
CA GLU A 8 -27.73 -28.17 -0.86
C GLU A 8 -27.95 -26.65 -0.59
N VAL A 9 -26.88 -25.96 -0.18
CA VAL A 9 -26.79 -24.53 -0.43
C VAL A 9 -26.66 -24.40 -1.94
N GLN A 10 -27.84 -24.30 -2.55
CA GLN A 10 -28.03 -24.06 -3.96
C GLN A 10 -27.32 -22.74 -4.27
N ASP A 11 -26.16 -22.78 -4.89
CA ASP A 11 -25.52 -21.64 -5.52
C ASP A 11 -26.52 -21.12 -6.57
N ASP A 12 -27.32 -20.15 -6.18
CA ASP A 12 -28.27 -19.51 -7.07
C ASP A 12 -27.45 -18.79 -8.17
N PRO A 13 -27.46 -19.26 -9.42
CA PRO A 13 -26.69 -18.67 -10.51
C PRO A 13 -27.11 -17.24 -10.83
N PHE A 14 -28.20 -16.76 -10.25
CA PHE A 14 -28.72 -15.39 -10.37
C PHE A 14 -28.49 -14.55 -9.09
N ALA A 15 -27.87 -15.12 -8.05
CA ALA A 15 -27.54 -14.36 -6.86
C ALA A 15 -26.56 -13.23 -7.23
N GLN A 16 -27.02 -12.00 -7.17
CA GLN A 16 -26.14 -10.85 -7.43
C GLN A 16 -25.05 -10.84 -6.36
N PRO A 17 -23.77 -10.78 -6.76
CA PRO A 17 -22.68 -10.78 -5.79
C PRO A 17 -22.85 -9.61 -4.83
N ASN A 18 -22.77 -9.89 -3.54
CA ASN A 18 -22.86 -8.89 -2.46
C ASN A 18 -21.82 -7.78 -2.71
N LEU A 19 -22.11 -6.55 -2.25
CA LEU A 19 -21.22 -5.39 -2.40
C LEU A 19 -19.78 -5.72 -1.97
N VAL A 20 -19.62 -6.50 -0.90
CA VAL A 20 -18.31 -6.96 -0.40
C VAL A 20 -17.61 -7.87 -1.42
N GLN A 21 -18.33 -8.81 -2.03
CA GLN A 21 -17.76 -9.71 -3.04
C GLN A 21 -17.36 -8.94 -4.30
N ARG A 22 -18.15 -7.93 -4.70
CA ARG A 22 -17.81 -7.03 -5.81
C ARG A 22 -16.55 -6.23 -5.49
N ALA A 23 -16.46 -5.64 -4.28
CA ALA A 23 -15.30 -4.87 -3.82
C ALA A 23 -14.03 -5.73 -3.78
N VAL A 24 -14.10 -6.94 -3.22
CA VAL A 24 -12.97 -7.89 -3.17
C VAL A 24 -12.53 -8.30 -4.58
N ARG A 25 -13.48 -8.57 -5.48
CA ARG A 25 -13.18 -8.91 -6.87
C ARG A 25 -12.52 -7.75 -7.62
N THR A 26 -13.03 -6.52 -7.41
CA THR A 26 -12.42 -5.31 -8.00
C THR A 26 -11.02 -5.08 -7.45
N ALA A 27 -10.82 -5.18 -6.14
CA ALA A 27 -9.52 -5.05 -5.50
C ALA A 27 -8.49 -6.08 -6.02
N ARG A 28 -8.94 -7.30 -6.28
CA ARG A 28 -8.09 -8.36 -6.85
C ARG A 28 -7.73 -8.11 -8.32
N ASN A 29 -8.64 -7.52 -9.08
CA ASN A 29 -8.47 -7.27 -10.52
C ASN A 29 -7.80 -5.92 -10.81
N GLN A 30 -7.81 -4.98 -9.85
CA GLN A 30 -7.27 -3.63 -9.99
C GLN A 30 -6.53 -3.23 -8.68
N PRO A 31 -5.40 -3.87 -8.38
CA PRO A 31 -4.65 -3.59 -7.15
C PRO A 31 -4.13 -2.15 -7.09
N SER A 32 -3.78 -1.55 -8.23
CA SER A 32 -3.31 -0.16 -8.31
C SER A 32 -4.41 0.84 -7.98
N ALA A 33 -5.68 0.56 -8.29
CA ALA A 33 -6.80 1.39 -7.90
C ALA A 33 -7.00 1.40 -6.38
N VAL A 34 -6.83 0.24 -5.73
CA VAL A 34 -6.88 0.13 -4.27
C VAL A 34 -5.74 0.91 -3.64
N LEU A 35 -4.52 0.77 -4.17
CA LEU A 35 -3.36 1.51 -3.71
C LEU A 35 -3.59 3.02 -3.77
N LEU A 36 -4.04 3.53 -4.92
CA LEU A 36 -4.35 4.94 -5.10
C LEU A 36 -5.42 5.43 -4.13
N PHE A 37 -6.50 4.68 -3.95
CA PHE A 37 -7.57 5.01 -3.00
C PHE A 37 -7.05 5.11 -1.57
N VAL A 38 -6.25 4.13 -1.12
CA VAL A 38 -5.66 4.11 0.22
C VAL A 38 -4.71 5.29 0.41
N GLN A 39 -3.93 5.66 -0.60
CA GLN A 39 -3.04 6.83 -0.57
C GLN A 39 -3.83 8.14 -0.40
N PHE A 40 -4.92 8.33 -1.15
CA PHE A 40 -5.80 9.50 -0.98
C PHE A 40 -6.43 9.55 0.40
N LEU A 41 -6.86 8.41 0.92
CA LEU A 41 -7.39 8.33 2.28
C LEU A 41 -6.34 8.77 3.31
N GLY A 42 -5.08 8.36 3.13
CA GLY A 42 -3.98 8.80 3.98
C GLY A 42 -3.75 10.32 3.94
N ILE A 43 -3.74 10.90 2.75
CA ILE A 43 -3.59 12.35 2.57
C ILE A 43 -4.74 13.09 3.28
N LEU A 44 -5.95 12.61 3.16
CA LEU A 44 -7.13 13.21 3.79
C LEU A 44 -7.10 13.10 5.32
N LEU A 45 -6.64 11.98 5.86
CA LEU A 45 -6.57 11.73 7.30
C LEU A 45 -5.37 12.39 7.98
N PHE A 46 -4.29 12.66 7.24
CA PHE A 46 -3.05 13.20 7.77
C PHE A 46 -3.22 14.44 8.66
N PRO A 47 -3.95 15.51 8.25
CA PRO A 47 -4.07 16.72 9.05
C PRO A 47 -4.81 16.51 10.38
N PHE A 48 -5.64 15.47 10.48
CA PHE A 48 -6.37 15.15 11.71
C PHE A 48 -5.55 14.31 12.69
N MET A 49 -4.57 13.56 12.18
CA MET A 49 -3.75 12.63 12.98
C MET A 49 -2.43 13.26 13.43
N ALA A 50 -1.79 14.09 12.59
CA ALA A 50 -0.46 14.63 12.81
C ALA A 50 -0.23 15.38 14.15
N PRO A 51 -1.23 16.05 14.77
CA PRO A 51 -0.99 16.87 15.98
C PRO A 51 -0.66 16.04 17.24
N THR A 52 -0.99 14.76 17.29
CA THR A 52 -0.82 13.92 18.49
C THR A 52 0.28 12.87 18.28
N THR A 53 0.94 12.45 19.40
CA THR A 53 1.94 11.37 19.33
C THR A 53 1.32 10.07 18.83
N PHE A 54 0.12 9.73 19.29
CA PHE A 54 -0.63 8.59 18.78
C PHE A 54 -0.90 8.70 17.28
N GLY A 55 -1.32 9.89 16.83
CA GLY A 55 -1.60 10.13 15.42
C GLY A 55 -0.34 10.02 14.55
N ARG A 56 0.83 10.52 15.02
CA ARG A 56 2.10 10.36 14.30
C ARG A 56 2.48 8.89 14.12
N VAL A 57 2.40 8.09 15.18
CA VAL A 57 2.65 6.64 15.12
C VAL A 57 1.65 5.96 14.18
N ALA A 58 0.37 6.34 14.25
CA ALA A 58 -0.65 5.80 13.35
C ALA A 58 -0.37 6.14 11.88
N VAL A 59 0.08 7.37 11.58
CA VAL A 59 0.48 7.79 10.22
C VAL A 59 1.70 7.00 9.73
N SER A 60 2.71 6.78 10.58
CA SER A 60 3.89 5.98 10.23
C SER A 60 3.52 4.53 9.92
N ILE A 61 2.66 3.90 10.73
CA ILE A 61 2.13 2.54 10.48
C ILE A 61 1.30 2.52 9.19
N PHE A 62 0.46 3.53 8.96
CA PHE A 62 -0.33 3.64 7.75
C PHE A 62 0.57 3.80 6.51
N GLY A 63 1.61 4.63 6.57
CA GLY A 63 2.61 4.79 5.51
C GLY A 63 3.30 3.46 5.18
N ALA A 64 3.71 2.71 6.21
CA ALA A 64 4.26 1.37 6.03
C ALA A 64 3.27 0.41 5.35
N PHE A 65 1.99 0.46 5.74
CA PHE A 65 0.93 -0.32 5.10
C PHE A 65 0.74 0.02 3.62
N VAL A 66 0.74 1.32 3.28
CA VAL A 66 0.65 1.80 1.89
C VAL A 66 1.81 1.25 1.06
N LEU A 67 3.03 1.26 1.61
CA LEU A 67 4.20 0.73 0.91
C LEU A 67 4.14 -0.79 0.74
N LEU A 68 3.68 -1.54 1.73
CA LEU A 68 3.43 -2.97 1.60
C LEU A 68 2.38 -3.26 0.53
N LEU A 69 1.33 -2.44 0.45
CA LEU A 69 0.31 -2.55 -0.59
C LEU A 69 0.88 -2.25 -1.98
N ALA A 70 1.75 -1.24 -2.10
CA ALA A 70 2.45 -0.93 -3.34
C ALA A 70 3.34 -2.10 -3.80
N LEU A 71 4.09 -2.70 -2.89
CA LEU A 71 4.88 -3.91 -3.18
C LEU A 71 4.01 -5.10 -3.58
N TRP A 72 2.86 -5.25 -2.96
CA TRP A 72 1.92 -6.30 -3.34
C TRP A 72 1.36 -6.10 -4.75
N THR A 73 1.19 -4.85 -5.20
CA THR A 73 0.77 -4.51 -6.56
C THR A 73 1.83 -4.94 -7.59
N VAL A 74 3.13 -4.83 -7.25
CA VAL A 74 4.29 -5.11 -8.13
C VAL A 74 4.78 -6.57 -7.99
N ARG A 75 3.91 -7.51 -7.78
CA ARG A 75 4.26 -8.93 -7.53
C ARG A 75 5.10 -9.65 -8.59
N SER A 76 5.23 -9.08 -9.78
CA SER A 76 5.83 -9.75 -10.94
C SER A 76 7.35 -9.97 -10.83
N THR A 77 8.06 -9.28 -9.93
CA THR A 77 9.52 -9.37 -9.87
C THR A 77 10.02 -9.69 -8.44
N PRO A 78 10.34 -10.98 -8.13
CA PRO A 78 10.81 -11.39 -6.78
C PRO A 78 12.03 -10.61 -6.29
N ALA A 79 12.96 -10.24 -7.18
CA ALA A 79 14.15 -9.48 -6.83
C ALA A 79 13.82 -8.10 -6.26
N LEU A 80 12.83 -7.39 -6.84
CA LEU A 80 12.40 -6.08 -6.37
C LEU A 80 11.77 -6.17 -4.97
N THR A 81 11.06 -7.24 -4.67
CA THR A 81 10.43 -7.46 -3.36
C THR A 81 11.47 -7.63 -2.24
N TRP A 82 12.54 -8.38 -2.48
CA TRP A 82 13.60 -8.59 -1.48
C TRP A 82 14.34 -7.30 -1.12
N VAL A 83 14.71 -6.50 -2.12
CA VAL A 83 15.36 -5.20 -1.91
C VAL A 83 14.43 -4.25 -1.15
N SER A 84 13.15 -4.23 -1.49
CA SER A 84 12.15 -3.45 -0.77
C SER A 84 12.04 -3.83 0.70
N MET A 85 12.02 -5.12 1.02
CA MET A 85 11.99 -5.59 2.41
C MET A 85 13.25 -5.19 3.17
N LEU A 86 14.42 -5.29 2.52
CA LEU A 86 15.71 -4.95 3.13
C LEU A 86 15.81 -3.45 3.50
N ILE A 87 15.26 -2.57 2.67
CA ILE A 87 15.23 -1.12 2.93
C ILE A 87 14.05 -0.75 3.81
N GLY A 88 12.87 -1.32 3.53
CA GLY A 88 11.61 -0.94 4.18
C GLY A 88 11.54 -1.34 5.64
N PHE A 89 12.05 -2.51 6.01
CA PHE A 89 11.98 -2.97 7.40
C PHE A 89 12.76 -2.04 8.37
N PRO A 90 14.04 -1.70 8.13
CA PRO A 90 14.74 -0.75 8.99
C PRO A 90 14.16 0.67 8.90
N ALA A 91 13.66 1.09 7.73
CA ALA A 91 13.00 2.39 7.58
C ALA A 91 11.80 2.53 8.51
N VAL A 92 10.90 1.54 8.53
CA VAL A 92 9.72 1.52 9.38
C VAL A 92 10.08 1.50 10.87
N ILE A 93 11.08 0.73 11.27
CA ILE A 93 11.54 0.67 12.67
C ILE A 93 12.05 2.04 13.11
N LEU A 94 12.91 2.69 12.33
CA LEU A 94 13.45 4.01 12.64
C LEU A 94 12.36 5.08 12.64
N GLU A 95 11.41 5.01 11.72
CA GLU A 95 10.29 5.95 11.64
C GLU A 95 9.39 5.85 12.87
N ILE A 96 9.02 4.64 13.28
CA ILE A 96 8.23 4.42 14.51
C ILE A 96 9.01 4.90 15.74
N TRP A 97 10.31 4.60 15.80
CA TRP A 97 11.16 5.06 16.92
C TRP A 97 11.23 6.59 16.96
N GLY A 98 11.52 7.25 15.84
CA GLY A 98 11.54 8.70 15.75
C GLY A 98 10.18 9.37 16.06
N ALA A 99 9.05 8.70 15.72
CA ALA A 99 7.71 9.18 16.07
C ALA A 99 7.43 9.12 17.58
N ILE A 100 8.02 8.16 18.29
CA ILE A 100 7.88 7.99 19.76
C ILE A 100 8.84 8.93 20.50
N ASP A 101 10.11 8.96 20.09
CA ASP A 101 11.20 9.72 20.76
C ASP A 101 11.82 10.70 19.75
N GLN A 102 11.26 11.92 19.71
CA GLN A 102 11.66 12.95 18.76
C GLN A 102 13.03 13.59 19.09
N ASP A 103 13.54 13.39 20.30
CA ASP A 103 14.86 13.88 20.71
C ASP A 103 16.01 13.06 20.09
N ARG A 104 15.70 11.89 19.59
CA ARG A 104 16.66 11.02 18.91
C ARG A 104 16.85 11.42 17.45
N THR A 105 17.60 12.47 17.21
CA THR A 105 17.90 13.00 15.86
C THR A 105 18.31 11.92 14.86
N PHE A 106 19.09 10.92 15.28
CA PHE A 106 19.50 9.81 14.43
C PHE A 106 18.30 8.98 13.95
N ALA A 107 17.34 8.68 14.84
CA ALA A 107 16.16 7.88 14.48
C ALA A 107 15.25 8.68 13.55
N VAL A 108 15.02 9.96 13.85
CA VAL A 108 14.17 10.85 13.04
C VAL A 108 14.77 11.05 11.64
N VAL A 109 16.02 11.52 11.55
CA VAL A 109 16.67 11.81 10.25
C VAL A 109 16.93 10.51 9.47
N GLY A 110 17.41 9.48 10.15
CA GLY A 110 17.68 8.18 9.52
C GLY A 110 16.40 7.52 9.03
N GLY A 111 15.30 7.57 9.80
CA GLY A 111 13.99 7.07 9.41
C GLY A 111 13.45 7.77 8.18
N HIS A 112 13.43 9.12 8.18
CA HIS A 112 12.97 9.91 7.04
C HIS A 112 13.80 9.63 5.79
N LEU A 113 15.14 9.62 5.89
CA LEU A 113 16.01 9.36 4.75
C LEU A 113 15.78 7.97 4.16
N LEU A 114 15.76 6.92 5.00
CA LEU A 114 15.52 5.56 4.54
C LEU A 114 14.11 5.42 3.93
N LEU A 115 13.13 6.06 4.54
CA LEU A 115 11.76 6.02 4.05
C LEU A 115 11.64 6.73 2.70
N GLY A 116 12.28 7.89 2.53
CA GLY A 116 12.38 8.59 1.25
C GLY A 116 12.99 7.71 0.15
N ILE A 117 14.13 7.06 0.44
CA ILE A 117 14.77 6.10 -0.47
C ILE A 117 13.82 4.94 -0.81
N PHE A 118 13.09 4.43 0.18
CA PHE A 118 12.13 3.36 -0.01
C PHE A 118 10.95 3.78 -0.89
N TYR A 119 10.44 5.01 -0.74
CA TYR A 119 9.40 5.56 -1.61
C TYR A 119 9.87 5.67 -3.06
N PHE A 120 11.09 6.19 -3.29
CA PHE A 120 11.65 6.28 -4.67
C PHE A 120 11.89 4.91 -5.27
N TYR A 121 12.37 3.95 -4.48
CA TYR A 121 12.51 2.58 -4.94
C TYR A 121 11.15 1.95 -5.29
N THR A 122 10.13 2.18 -4.48
CA THR A 122 8.77 1.72 -4.75
C THR A 122 8.19 2.36 -6.01
N ALA A 123 8.45 3.67 -6.22
CA ALA A 123 8.05 4.36 -7.45
C ALA A 123 8.74 3.74 -8.69
N TYR A 124 10.03 3.44 -8.59
CA TYR A 124 10.76 2.73 -9.64
C TYR A 124 10.13 1.36 -9.94
N ALA A 125 9.78 0.60 -8.90
CA ALA A 125 9.16 -0.71 -9.07
C ALA A 125 7.77 -0.62 -9.74
N LEU A 126 6.96 0.39 -9.38
CA LEU A 126 5.67 0.66 -10.03
C LEU A 126 5.85 1.06 -11.50
N LEU A 127 6.85 1.91 -11.81
CA LEU A 127 7.17 2.27 -13.19
C LEU A 127 7.63 1.05 -14.00
N ALA A 128 8.51 0.22 -13.43
CA ALA A 128 8.96 -1.01 -14.08
C ALA A 128 7.79 -1.95 -14.39
N TYR A 129 6.85 -2.08 -13.45
CA TYR A 129 5.61 -2.84 -13.65
C TYR A 129 4.78 -2.28 -14.82
N MET A 130 4.63 -0.96 -14.92
CA MET A 130 3.84 -0.31 -15.98
C MET A 130 4.45 -0.46 -17.37
N PHE A 131 5.79 -0.58 -17.47
CA PHE A 131 6.50 -0.73 -18.73
C PHE A 131 6.80 -2.18 -19.12
N GLU A 132 6.33 -3.15 -18.34
CA GLU A 132 6.56 -4.58 -18.61
C GLU A 132 5.76 -5.09 -19.82
N ASP A 133 4.58 -4.52 -20.07
CA ASP A 133 3.70 -4.93 -21.17
C ASP A 133 3.43 -3.78 -22.17
N HIS A 134 3.04 -4.14 -23.41
CA HIS A 134 2.77 -3.19 -24.49
C HIS A 134 1.28 -2.76 -24.53
N TRP A 135 0.43 -3.33 -23.70
CA TRP A 135 -1.00 -3.06 -23.68
C TRP A 135 -1.39 -2.29 -22.44
N VAL A 136 -1.91 -1.08 -22.63
CA VAL A 136 -2.38 -0.24 -21.52
C VAL A 136 -3.67 -0.82 -20.93
N THR A 137 -3.59 -1.28 -19.70
CA THR A 137 -4.73 -1.78 -18.93
C THR A 137 -5.35 -0.66 -18.07
N LYS A 138 -6.60 -0.89 -17.60
CA LYS A 138 -7.23 0.06 -16.66
C LYS A 138 -6.45 0.17 -15.35
N ASP A 139 -5.80 -0.91 -14.91
CA ASP A 139 -5.02 -0.94 -13.69
C ASP A 139 -3.76 -0.06 -13.81
N GLU A 140 -3.13 -0.03 -14.98
CA GLU A 140 -1.96 0.84 -15.23
C GLU A 140 -2.31 2.32 -15.17
N ILE A 141 -3.51 2.72 -15.60
CA ILE A 141 -3.97 4.12 -15.45
C ILE A 141 -4.02 4.52 -13.99
N PHE A 142 -4.50 3.63 -13.12
CA PHE A 142 -4.48 3.86 -11.67
C PHE A 142 -3.05 3.81 -11.11
N ALA A 143 -2.19 2.95 -11.66
CA ALA A 143 -0.78 2.86 -11.29
C ALA A 143 -0.02 4.16 -11.56
N VAL A 144 -0.34 4.91 -12.65
CA VAL A 144 0.22 6.25 -12.91
C VAL A 144 -0.07 7.19 -11.74
N GLY A 145 -1.33 7.30 -11.32
CA GLY A 145 -1.73 8.15 -10.20
C GLY A 145 -1.08 7.71 -8.89
N ALA A 146 -1.03 6.41 -8.61
CA ALA A 146 -0.39 5.85 -7.44
C ALA A 146 1.11 6.13 -7.42
N THR A 147 1.81 5.97 -8.55
CA THR A 147 3.23 6.26 -8.70
C THR A 147 3.53 7.73 -8.46
N PHE A 148 2.73 8.63 -9.04
CA PHE A 148 2.88 10.07 -8.81
C PHE A 148 2.77 10.41 -7.30
N THR A 149 1.78 9.82 -6.63
CA THR A 149 1.58 10.02 -5.19
C THR A 149 2.76 9.47 -4.38
N VAL A 150 3.27 8.29 -4.72
CA VAL A 150 4.46 7.69 -4.08
C VAL A 150 5.69 8.59 -4.25
N ILE A 151 5.92 9.14 -5.44
CA ILE A 151 7.02 10.09 -5.69
C ILE A 151 6.85 11.35 -4.84
N ALA A 152 5.64 11.91 -4.79
CA ALA A 152 5.36 13.11 -3.98
C ALA A 152 5.64 12.88 -2.49
N TRP A 153 5.26 11.71 -1.96
CA TRP A 153 5.60 11.31 -0.58
C TRP A 153 7.10 11.13 -0.39
N GLY A 154 7.80 10.52 -1.36
CA GLY A 154 9.26 10.41 -1.33
C GLY A 154 9.95 11.76 -1.15
N PHE A 155 9.51 12.78 -1.88
CA PHE A 155 10.02 14.15 -1.72
C PHE A 155 9.63 14.79 -0.38
N ALA A 156 8.49 14.44 0.19
CA ALA A 156 8.07 14.95 1.50
C ALA A 156 8.96 14.45 2.66
N TYR A 157 9.63 13.31 2.47
CA TYR A 157 10.56 12.72 3.43
C TYR A 157 12.03 13.14 3.24
N MET A 158 12.36 13.84 2.16
CA MET A 158 13.72 14.32 1.86
C MET A 158 13.93 15.77 2.26
#